data_db4980453c8898e062d78c8f18e9dd31
#
_entry.id   db4980453c8898e062d78c8f18e9dd31
#
_cell.length_a   1.000
_cell.length_b   1.000
_cell.length_c   1.000
_cell.angle_alpha   90.00
_cell.angle_beta   90.00
_cell.angle_gamma   90.00
#
_symmetry.space_group_name_H-M   'P 1'
#
loop_
_entity.id
_entity.type
_entity.pdbx_description
1 polymer ?
#
loop_
_entity_poly.entity_id
_entity_poly.type
_entity_poly.pdbx_seq_one_letter_code
_entity_poly.pdbx_strand_id
1 'polypeptide(L)'
;MGRLSTHVLDTAKGRPAAGVRIMLYRISGQNHRKVKEVVTNADGRTDAPMLEGAALEAGVYELVFCAGDYLRASGQAGEGVLFLDEIPIRFGVPDADQHYHVPLLISPFGYSTYRGS
;
A
#
# COMPACT_ATOMS: atom_id res chain seq x y z
N MET A 1 16.95 -14.15 -2.08
CA MET A 1 16.56 -12.78 -2.48
C MET A 1 15.16 -12.48 -1.99
N GLY A 2 14.96 -11.28 -1.47
CA GLY A 2 13.69 -10.89 -0.92
C GLY A 2 12.82 -10.12 -1.90
N ARG A 3 11.58 -9.85 -1.48
CA ARG A 3 10.66 -9.00 -2.25
C ARG A 3 9.67 -8.32 -1.32
N LEU A 4 9.13 -7.21 -1.82
CA LEU A 4 8.07 -6.44 -1.16
C LEU A 4 6.83 -6.49 -2.05
N SER A 5 5.72 -6.93 -1.48
CA SER A 5 4.43 -6.96 -2.19
C SER A 5 3.33 -6.38 -1.31
N THR A 6 2.21 -6.04 -1.95
CA THR A 6 1.05 -5.48 -1.27
C THR A 6 -0.24 -6.02 -1.88
N HIS A 7 -1.33 -5.83 -1.16
CA HIS A 7 -2.66 -6.28 -1.57
C HIS A 7 -3.69 -5.40 -0.87
N VAL A 8 -4.62 -4.83 -1.61
CA VAL A 8 -5.64 -3.96 -1.04
C VAL A 8 -6.99 -4.65 -1.10
N LEU A 9 -7.64 -4.77 0.06
CA LEU A 9 -8.93 -5.43 0.21
C LEU A 9 -9.95 -4.42 0.72
N ASP A 10 -11.11 -4.39 0.06
CA ASP A 10 -12.25 -3.55 0.44
C ASP A 10 -13.15 -4.38 1.34
N THR A 11 -13.06 -4.13 2.65
CA THR A 11 -13.82 -4.91 3.65
C THR A 11 -15.28 -4.50 3.71
N ALA A 12 -15.62 -3.29 3.25
CA ALA A 12 -17.02 -2.86 3.21
C ALA A 12 -17.79 -3.57 2.10
N LYS A 13 -17.14 -3.85 0.96
CA LYS A 13 -17.75 -4.54 -0.18
C LYS A 13 -17.40 -6.03 -0.22
N GLY A 14 -16.48 -6.48 0.62
CA GLY A 14 -16.07 -7.88 0.68
C GLY A 14 -15.36 -8.35 -0.57
N ARG A 15 -14.51 -7.50 -1.17
CA ARG A 15 -13.82 -7.81 -2.43
C ARG A 15 -12.50 -7.06 -2.53
N PRO A 16 -11.60 -7.48 -3.46
CA PRO A 16 -10.37 -6.73 -3.71
C PRO A 16 -10.66 -5.30 -4.17
N ALA A 17 -9.78 -4.38 -3.82
CA ALA A 17 -9.87 -2.99 -4.23
C ALA A 17 -9.01 -2.76 -5.46
N ALA A 18 -9.66 -2.65 -6.62
CA ALA A 18 -9.00 -2.36 -7.90
C ALA A 18 -8.88 -0.85 -8.12
N GLY A 19 -7.81 -0.42 -8.78
CA GLY A 19 -7.63 0.98 -9.13
C GLY A 19 -7.13 1.87 -8.01
N VAL A 20 -6.55 1.29 -6.96
CA VAL A 20 -5.96 2.06 -5.87
C VAL A 20 -4.54 2.45 -6.24
N ARG A 21 -4.25 3.75 -6.25
CA ARG A 21 -2.90 4.24 -6.48
C ARG A 21 -2.08 4.10 -5.21
N ILE A 22 -0.88 3.55 -5.35
CA ILE A 22 0.04 3.28 -4.25
C ILE A 22 1.40 3.88 -4.59
N MET A 23 1.95 4.65 -3.66
CA MET A 23 3.29 5.22 -3.78
C MET A 23 4.19 4.58 -2.73
N LEU A 24 5.40 4.21 -3.14
CA LEU A 24 6.41 3.65 -2.24
C LEU A 24 7.53 4.66 -2.05
N TYR A 25 7.85 4.92 -0.79
CA TYR A 25 8.93 5.81 -0.40
C TYR A 25 10.00 5.08 0.39
N ARG A 26 11.25 5.44 0.16
CA ARG A 26 12.36 5.11 1.04
C ARG A 26 12.49 6.22 2.07
N ILE A 27 12.54 5.83 3.35
CA ILE A 27 12.64 6.79 4.44
C ILE A 27 14.05 6.79 4.99
N SER A 28 14.68 7.97 5.06
CA SER A 28 16.02 8.16 5.62
C SER A 28 15.97 9.42 6.46
N GLY A 29 15.87 9.26 7.79
CA GLY A 29 15.66 10.39 8.70
C GLY A 29 14.36 11.11 8.36
N GLN A 30 14.47 12.40 7.98
CA GLN A 30 13.32 13.19 7.55
C GLN A 30 13.14 13.18 6.03
N ASN A 31 13.99 12.48 5.30
CA ASN A 31 13.91 12.43 3.85
C ASN A 31 12.99 11.30 3.39
N HIS A 32 12.07 11.62 2.50
CA HIS A 32 11.14 10.69 1.88
C HIS A 32 11.42 10.68 0.38
N ARG A 33 12.08 9.63 -0.10
CA ARG A 33 12.40 9.51 -1.52
C ARG A 33 11.43 8.57 -2.20
N LYS A 34 10.68 9.08 -3.17
CA LYS A 34 9.73 8.26 -3.93
C LYS A 34 10.51 7.26 -4.78
N VAL A 35 10.20 5.98 -4.59
CA VAL A 35 10.87 4.87 -5.28
C VAL A 35 10.02 4.33 -6.41
N LYS A 36 8.71 4.27 -6.22
CA LYS A 36 7.81 3.64 -7.18
C LYS A 36 6.38 4.13 -6.98
N GLU A 37 5.60 4.08 -8.06
CA GLU A 37 4.17 4.33 -8.00
C GLU A 37 3.47 3.30 -8.90
N VAL A 38 2.40 2.70 -8.39
CA VAL A 38 1.64 1.67 -9.09
C VAL A 38 0.15 1.87 -8.81
N VAL A 39 -0.67 1.14 -9.56
CA VAL A 39 -2.12 1.08 -9.35
C VAL A 39 -2.52 -0.39 -9.24
N THR A 40 -3.40 -0.71 -8.29
CA THR A 40 -3.83 -2.09 -8.11
C THR A 40 -4.66 -2.57 -9.30
N ASN A 41 -4.53 -3.86 -9.60
CA ASN A 41 -5.29 -4.54 -10.65
C ASN A 41 -6.64 -5.06 -10.11
N ALA A 42 -7.34 -5.84 -10.91
CA ALA A 42 -8.65 -6.39 -10.56
C ALA A 42 -8.62 -7.27 -9.29
N ASP A 43 -7.46 -7.83 -8.96
CA ASP A 43 -7.30 -8.66 -7.76
C ASP A 43 -6.88 -7.84 -6.55
N GLY A 44 -6.77 -6.52 -6.67
CA GLY A 44 -6.28 -5.66 -5.59
C GLY A 44 -4.79 -5.78 -5.34
N ARG A 45 -4.07 -6.43 -6.26
CA ARG A 45 -2.63 -6.64 -6.19
C ARG A 45 -1.94 -5.76 -7.22
N THR A 46 -0.62 -5.77 -7.23
CA THR A 46 0.16 -5.13 -8.28
C THR A 46 0.59 -6.20 -9.29
N ASP A 47 0.79 -5.80 -10.55
CA ASP A 47 1.16 -6.77 -11.61
C ASP A 47 2.53 -7.38 -11.38
N ALA A 48 3.38 -6.69 -10.63
CA ALA A 48 4.70 -7.18 -10.23
C ALA A 48 4.92 -6.78 -8.76
N PRO A 49 5.86 -7.44 -8.06
CA PRO A 49 6.23 -6.99 -6.72
C PRO A 49 6.64 -5.51 -6.71
N MET A 50 6.40 -4.83 -5.59
CA MET A 50 6.80 -3.44 -5.45
C MET A 50 8.31 -3.29 -5.58
N LEU A 51 9.06 -4.17 -4.94
CA LEU A 51 10.51 -4.30 -5.08
C LEU A 51 10.88 -5.77 -4.99
N GLU A 52 11.97 -6.16 -5.66
CA GLU A 52 12.51 -7.51 -5.53
C GLU A 52 14.01 -7.54 -5.80
N GLY A 53 14.67 -8.56 -5.26
CA GLY A 53 16.10 -8.75 -5.46
C GLY A 53 16.92 -7.58 -4.93
N ALA A 54 17.89 -7.14 -5.72
CA ALA A 54 18.81 -6.08 -5.34
C ALA A 54 18.14 -4.73 -5.12
N ALA A 55 16.94 -4.52 -5.65
CA ALA A 55 16.19 -3.28 -5.46
C ALA A 55 15.64 -3.15 -4.02
N LEU A 56 15.44 -4.28 -3.34
CA LEU A 56 15.00 -4.27 -1.95
C LEU A 56 16.23 -4.21 -1.04
N GLU A 57 16.33 -3.15 -0.26
CA GLU A 57 17.42 -2.93 0.68
C GLU A 57 16.87 -2.91 2.11
N ALA A 58 17.72 -3.26 3.08
CA ALA A 58 17.36 -3.11 4.49
C ALA A 58 17.15 -1.63 4.81
N GLY A 59 16.19 -1.34 5.67
CA GLY A 59 15.88 0.02 6.09
C GLY A 59 14.40 0.25 6.26
N VAL A 60 14.00 1.52 6.24
CA VAL A 60 12.61 1.91 6.48
C VAL A 60 11.95 2.36 5.17
N TYR A 61 10.73 1.90 4.97
CA TYR A 61 9.91 2.25 3.82
C TYR A 61 8.55 2.75 4.26
N GLU A 62 7.86 3.42 3.36
CA GLU A 62 6.48 3.84 3.60
C GLU A 62 5.68 3.65 2.32
N LEU A 63 4.58 2.90 2.43
CA LEU A 63 3.58 2.79 1.38
C LEU A 63 2.49 3.82 1.66
N VAL A 64 2.15 4.62 0.66
CA VAL A 64 1.05 5.58 0.76
C VAL A 64 -0.05 5.12 -0.19
N PHE A 65 -1.20 4.77 0.37
CA PHE A 65 -2.35 4.29 -0.38
C PHE A 65 -3.34 5.43 -0.57
N CYS A 66 -3.67 5.75 -1.82
CA CYS A 66 -4.65 6.79 -2.14
C CYS A 66 -6.06 6.21 -2.01
N ALA A 67 -6.44 5.88 -0.78
CA ALA A 67 -7.71 5.21 -0.50
C ALA A 67 -8.91 6.11 -0.75
N GLY A 68 -8.78 7.42 -0.49
CA GLY A 68 -9.88 8.37 -0.68
C GLY A 68 -10.36 8.41 -2.12
N ASP A 69 -9.45 8.42 -3.08
CA ASP A 69 -9.80 8.41 -4.50
C ASP A 69 -10.59 7.14 -4.85
N TYR A 70 -10.15 6.00 -4.33
CA TYR A 70 -10.84 4.73 -4.51
C TYR A 70 -12.24 4.77 -3.88
N LEU A 71 -12.36 5.27 -2.66
CA LEU A 71 -13.65 5.33 -1.95
C LEU A 71 -14.64 6.22 -2.69
N ARG A 72 -14.18 7.34 -3.25
CA ARG A 72 -15.04 8.21 -4.07
C ARG A 72 -15.46 7.50 -5.35
N ALA A 73 -14.51 6.90 -6.06
CA ALA A 73 -14.78 6.21 -7.33
C ALA A 73 -15.71 5.02 -7.16
N SER A 74 -15.68 4.34 -6.02
CA SER A 74 -16.53 3.19 -5.72
C SER A 74 -17.88 3.58 -5.10
N GLY A 75 -18.16 4.88 -4.94
CA GLY A 75 -19.43 5.36 -4.41
C GLY A 75 -19.58 5.24 -2.90
N GLN A 76 -18.48 5.02 -2.18
CA GLN A 76 -18.50 4.85 -0.72
C GLN A 76 -18.24 6.15 0.03
N ALA A 77 -17.79 7.19 -0.67
CA ALA A 77 -17.52 8.49 -0.09
C ALA A 77 -17.98 9.58 -1.06
N GLY A 78 -18.40 10.69 -0.50
CA GLY A 78 -18.82 11.85 -1.28
C GLY A 78 -17.68 12.84 -1.51
N GLU A 79 -18.06 14.07 -1.85
CA GLU A 79 -17.15 15.16 -2.01
C GLU A 79 -16.71 15.71 -0.64
N GLY A 80 -15.64 16.49 -0.64
CA GLY A 80 -15.12 17.12 0.56
C GLY A 80 -14.07 16.30 1.26
N VAL A 81 -13.77 16.67 2.51
CA VAL A 81 -12.73 16.03 3.31
C VAL A 81 -13.23 14.68 3.82
N LEU A 82 -12.47 13.63 3.52
CA LEU A 82 -12.80 12.28 3.98
C LEU A 82 -12.12 11.97 5.32
N PHE A 83 -12.72 11.09 6.10
CA PHE A 83 -12.09 10.61 7.34
C PHE A 83 -10.80 9.86 7.01
N LEU A 84 -10.84 8.93 6.06
CA LEU A 84 -9.64 8.26 5.54
C LEU A 84 -9.45 8.67 4.08
N ASP A 85 -8.28 9.21 3.77
CA ASP A 85 -7.92 9.65 2.43
C ASP A 85 -6.61 8.98 2.02
N GLU A 86 -5.47 9.64 2.17
CA GLU A 86 -4.19 8.97 1.99
C GLU A 86 -3.84 8.22 3.27
N ILE A 87 -3.49 6.94 3.13
CA ILE A 87 -3.15 6.08 4.26
C ILE A 87 -1.68 5.70 4.16
N PRO A 88 -0.81 6.27 5.01
CA PRO A 88 0.59 5.90 5.04
C PRO A 88 0.82 4.71 5.98
N ILE A 89 1.56 3.72 5.48
CA ILE A 89 2.01 2.59 6.30
C ILE A 89 3.53 2.59 6.27
N ARG A 90 4.14 2.96 7.39
CA ARG A 90 5.60 2.94 7.53
C ARG A 90 6.01 1.64 8.19
N PHE A 91 7.01 0.97 7.61
CA PHE A 91 7.46 -0.32 8.11
C PHE A 91 8.96 -0.48 7.91
N GLY A 92 9.54 -1.40 8.68
CA GLY A 92 10.97 -1.68 8.62
C GLY A 92 11.26 -2.98 7.89
N VAL A 93 12.37 -2.99 7.14
CA VAL A 93 12.92 -4.17 6.49
C VAL A 93 14.27 -4.44 7.12
N PRO A 94 14.34 -5.30 8.14
CA PRO A 94 15.63 -5.59 8.78
C PRO A 94 16.51 -6.52 7.96
N ASP A 95 15.95 -7.34 7.10
CA ASP A 95 16.66 -8.34 6.31
C ASP A 95 16.12 -8.34 4.88
N ALA A 96 16.93 -7.83 3.95
CA ALA A 96 16.54 -7.71 2.54
C ALA A 96 16.39 -9.05 1.81
N ASP A 97 16.80 -10.16 2.43
CA ASP A 97 16.64 -11.49 1.84
C ASP A 97 15.29 -12.13 2.15
N GLN A 98 14.48 -11.51 3.00
CA GLN A 98 13.16 -12.01 3.33
C GLN A 98 12.07 -11.41 2.43
N HIS A 99 10.91 -12.05 2.42
CA HIS A 99 9.72 -11.53 1.75
C HIS A 99 8.89 -10.74 2.73
N TYR A 100 8.42 -9.58 2.26
CA TYR A 100 7.55 -8.70 3.05
C TYR A 100 6.28 -8.46 2.26
N HIS A 101 5.17 -8.94 2.80
CA HIS A 101 3.85 -8.71 2.24
C HIS A 101 3.10 -7.78 3.19
N VAL A 102 2.74 -6.58 2.69
CA VAL A 102 2.13 -5.53 3.49
C VAL A 102 0.74 -5.24 2.92
N PRO A 103 -0.29 -5.99 3.34
CA PRO A 103 -1.64 -5.78 2.84
C PRO A 103 -2.31 -4.61 3.55
N LEU A 104 -3.32 -4.03 2.89
CA LEU A 104 -4.18 -3.01 3.47
C LEU A 104 -5.63 -3.45 3.34
N LEU A 105 -6.34 -3.49 4.47
CA LEU A 105 -7.77 -3.75 4.52
C LEU A 105 -8.46 -2.44 4.82
N ILE A 106 -9.31 -1.96 3.90
CA ILE A 106 -9.91 -0.62 4.00
C ILE A 106 -11.43 -0.67 4.05
N SER A 107 -11.97 0.30 4.76
CA SER A 107 -13.37 0.70 4.72
C SER A 107 -13.40 2.23 4.86
N PRO A 108 -14.56 2.89 4.69
CA PRO A 108 -14.60 4.36 4.80
C PRO A 108 -14.12 4.93 6.13
N PHE A 109 -14.20 4.17 7.22
CA PHE A 109 -13.89 4.67 8.56
C PHE A 109 -12.89 3.81 9.34
N GLY A 110 -12.24 2.87 8.69
CA GLY A 110 -11.25 2.03 9.36
C GLY A 110 -10.32 1.34 8.38
N TYR A 111 -9.13 1.01 8.87
CA TYR A 111 -8.21 0.20 8.09
C TYR A 111 -7.35 -0.64 9.02
N SER A 112 -6.78 -1.70 8.48
CA SER A 112 -5.78 -2.49 9.17
C SER A 112 -4.71 -2.96 8.21
N THR A 113 -3.56 -3.27 8.76
CA THR A 113 -2.42 -3.82 8.05
C THR A 113 -1.73 -4.84 8.92
N TYR A 114 -0.95 -5.71 8.30
CA TYR A 114 -0.14 -6.70 9.03
C TYR A 114 0.99 -7.14 8.12
N ARG A 115 1.97 -7.85 8.68
CA ARG A 115 2.99 -8.48 7.85
C ARG A 115 2.47 -9.85 7.41
N GLY A 116 2.17 -9.98 6.14
CA GLY A 116 1.79 -11.26 5.55
C GLY A 116 3.00 -12.15 5.29
N SER A 117 2.76 -13.38 5.04
CA SER A 117 3.82 -14.35 4.70
C SER A 117 3.96 -14.55 3.21
#